data_683b41a8383de2eedd0939b3f0831a6b
#
_entry.id   683b41a8383de2eedd0939b3f0831a6b
#
_cell.length_a   1.000
_cell.length_b   1.000
_cell.length_c   1.000
_cell.angle_alpha   90.00
_cell.angle_beta   90.00
_cell.angle_gamma   90.00
#
_symmetry.space_group_name_H-M   'P 1'
#
loop_
_entity.id
_entity.type
_entity.pdbx_description
1 polymer ?
#
loop_
_entity_poly.entity_id
_entity_poly.type
_entity_poly.pdbx_seq_one_letter_code
_entity_poly.pdbx_strand_id
1 'polypeptide(L)'
;MYSNAYVWSRVLAYLEQHSPAVAVASFFDDAEVAELNEEKLVLYSPSPFRKDVILNRYTNLIKDAMRELFQTEIELVVLDEDEFPQYSLGSKRRAFVEFNSQYTFDTFVVGSSNKHAFSAAEAVAEERTAAYNPLFIYGQSGLGKTHLLYAIANRIQQKHPDYN
;
A
#
# COMPACT_ATOMS: atom_id res chain seq x y z
N MET A 1 5.74 -11.64 10.92
CA MET A 1 4.78 -10.57 10.58
C MET A 1 3.43 -11.23 10.34
N TYR A 2 2.41 -10.83 11.06
CA TYR A 2 1.07 -11.40 10.90
C TYR A 2 0.38 -10.77 9.68
N SER A 3 -0.50 -11.51 9.00
CA SER A 3 -1.30 -10.92 7.92
C SER A 3 -2.38 -9.97 8.48
N ASN A 4 -2.77 -8.95 7.70
CA ASN A 4 -3.83 -7.99 8.11
C ASN A 4 -5.13 -8.72 8.45
N ALA A 5 -5.49 -9.76 7.68
CA ALA A 5 -6.67 -10.57 7.93
C ALA A 5 -6.60 -11.32 9.27
N TYR A 6 -5.43 -11.85 9.62
CA TYR A 6 -5.24 -12.51 10.92
C TYR A 6 -5.37 -11.52 12.07
N VAL A 7 -4.69 -10.36 11.99
CA VAL A 7 -4.76 -9.33 13.03
C VAL A 7 -6.22 -8.88 13.22
N TRP A 8 -6.91 -8.58 12.12
CA TRP A 8 -8.29 -8.13 12.15
C TRP A 8 -9.25 -9.17 12.75
N SER A 9 -9.12 -10.43 12.38
CA SER A 9 -9.93 -11.51 12.96
C SER A 9 -9.74 -11.63 14.48
N ARG A 10 -8.52 -11.40 14.99
CA ARG A 10 -8.23 -11.42 16.42
C ARG A 10 -8.83 -10.21 17.14
N VAL A 11 -8.78 -9.03 16.51
CA VAL A 11 -9.42 -7.82 17.03
C VAL A 11 -10.93 -8.02 17.11
N LEU A 12 -11.58 -8.51 16.06
CA LEU A 12 -13.03 -8.80 16.09
C LEU A 12 -13.40 -9.78 17.20
N ALA A 13 -12.66 -10.87 17.36
CA ALA A 13 -12.88 -11.82 18.45
C ALA A 13 -12.74 -11.18 19.83
N TYR A 14 -11.81 -10.24 20.00
CA TYR A 14 -11.67 -9.47 21.25
C TYR A 14 -12.88 -8.55 21.47
N LEU A 15 -13.35 -7.87 20.42
CA LEU A 15 -14.55 -7.01 20.48
C LEU A 15 -15.79 -7.82 20.91
N GLU A 16 -15.96 -9.02 20.38
CA GLU A 16 -17.09 -9.93 20.74
C GLU A 16 -17.05 -10.41 22.19
N GLN A 17 -15.87 -10.47 22.80
CA GLN A 17 -15.74 -10.81 24.21
C GLN A 17 -16.11 -9.64 25.14
N HIS A 18 -15.96 -8.39 24.67
CA HIS A 18 -16.16 -7.18 25.47
C HIS A 18 -17.41 -6.38 25.07
N SER A 19 -18.15 -6.85 24.07
CA SER A 19 -19.39 -6.23 23.57
C SER A 19 -20.37 -7.31 23.08
N PRO A 20 -21.66 -7.03 23.05
CA PRO A 20 -22.63 -7.99 22.49
C PRO A 20 -22.26 -8.38 21.06
N ALA A 21 -22.09 -9.68 20.78
CA ALA A 21 -21.68 -10.19 19.48
C ALA A 21 -22.57 -9.70 18.33
N VAL A 22 -23.89 -9.60 18.58
CA VAL A 22 -24.85 -9.05 17.60
C VAL A 22 -24.55 -7.60 17.24
N ALA A 23 -24.09 -6.79 18.19
CA ALA A 23 -23.72 -5.39 17.93
C ALA A 23 -22.42 -5.32 17.12
N VAL A 24 -21.42 -6.13 17.47
CA VAL A 24 -20.16 -6.22 16.72
C VAL A 24 -20.44 -6.65 15.26
N ALA A 25 -21.19 -7.73 15.06
CA ALA A 25 -21.58 -8.17 13.73
C ALA A 25 -22.31 -7.07 12.95
N SER A 26 -23.26 -6.34 13.58
CA SER A 26 -24.03 -5.30 12.89
C SER A 26 -23.21 -4.09 12.42
N PHE A 27 -22.14 -3.74 13.14
CA PHE A 27 -21.33 -2.55 12.83
C PHE A 27 -20.07 -2.86 12.04
N PHE A 28 -19.59 -4.12 12.06
CA PHE A 28 -18.32 -4.51 11.43
C PHE A 28 -18.50 -5.53 10.29
N ASP A 29 -19.73 -5.94 9.95
CA ASP A 29 -20.01 -6.94 8.91
C ASP A 29 -19.43 -6.56 7.52
N ASP A 30 -19.47 -5.27 7.21
CA ASP A 30 -18.95 -4.71 5.96
C ASP A 30 -17.67 -3.87 6.16
N ALA A 31 -17.06 -3.94 7.35
CA ALA A 31 -15.84 -3.21 7.63
C ALA A 31 -14.60 -3.98 7.12
N GLU A 32 -13.81 -3.33 6.31
CA GLU A 32 -12.58 -3.89 5.73
C GLU A 32 -11.35 -3.15 6.21
N VAL A 33 -10.24 -3.88 6.38
CA VAL A 33 -8.95 -3.27 6.68
C VAL A 33 -8.34 -2.72 5.40
N ALA A 34 -8.32 -1.39 5.28
CA ALA A 34 -7.72 -0.71 4.14
C ALA A 34 -6.19 -0.61 4.27
N GLU A 35 -5.70 -0.37 5.50
CA GLU A 35 -4.26 -0.31 5.80
C GLU A 35 -4.03 -0.71 7.27
N LEU A 36 -2.97 -1.45 7.51
CA LEU A 36 -2.49 -1.77 8.84
C LEU A 36 -0.97 -1.76 8.85
N ASN A 37 -0.41 -0.93 9.72
CA ASN A 37 1.03 -0.86 9.99
C ASN A 37 1.28 -0.70 11.50
N GLU A 38 2.53 -0.44 11.90
CA GLU A 38 2.92 -0.34 13.31
C GLU A 38 2.32 0.91 14.01
N GLU A 39 1.91 1.92 13.27
CA GLU A 39 1.44 3.19 13.81
C GLU A 39 -0.07 3.39 13.65
N LYS A 40 -0.70 2.74 12.64
CA LYS A 40 -2.12 2.98 12.38
C LYS A 40 -2.86 1.77 11.82
N LEU A 41 -4.16 1.75 12.12
CA LEU A 41 -5.17 0.89 11.51
C LEU A 41 -6.18 1.77 10.79
N VAL A 42 -6.34 1.55 9.49
CA VAL A 42 -7.35 2.22 8.67
C VAL A 42 -8.43 1.20 8.31
N LEU A 43 -9.64 1.49 8.71
CA LEU A 43 -10.82 0.70 8.36
C LEU A 43 -11.63 1.44 7.30
N TYR A 44 -12.15 0.71 6.37
CA TYR A 44 -13.19 1.17 5.46
C TYR A 44 -14.54 0.63 5.91
N SER A 45 -15.51 1.51 6.06
CA SER A 45 -16.92 1.16 6.32
C SER A 45 -17.80 2.01 5.41
N PRO A 46 -18.55 1.43 4.46
CA PRO A 46 -19.28 2.20 3.45
C PRO A 46 -20.37 3.10 4.06
N SER A 47 -20.84 2.79 5.26
CA SER A 47 -21.89 3.53 5.93
C SER A 47 -21.36 4.62 6.86
N PRO A 48 -21.65 5.92 6.62
CA PRO A 48 -21.29 7.01 7.52
C PRO A 48 -21.80 6.80 8.95
N PHE A 49 -23.00 6.24 9.09
CA PHE A 49 -23.57 5.92 10.41
C PHE A 49 -22.73 4.87 11.16
N ARG A 50 -22.31 3.79 10.48
CA ARG A 50 -21.47 2.76 11.09
C ARG A 50 -20.08 3.31 11.46
N LYS A 51 -19.50 4.13 10.58
CA LYS A 51 -18.25 4.86 10.86
C LYS A 51 -18.36 5.66 12.16
N ASP A 52 -19.41 6.46 12.33
CA ASP A 52 -19.62 7.25 13.55
C ASP A 52 -19.75 6.36 14.80
N VAL A 53 -20.48 5.26 14.70
CA VAL A 53 -20.60 4.29 15.80
C VAL A 53 -19.25 3.67 16.13
N ILE A 54 -18.48 3.24 15.13
CA ILE A 54 -17.14 2.67 15.32
C ILE A 54 -16.22 3.68 16.02
N LEU A 55 -16.17 4.91 15.53
CA LEU A 55 -15.34 5.96 16.09
C LEU A 55 -15.75 6.33 17.53
N ASN A 56 -17.04 6.46 17.81
CA ASN A 56 -17.49 6.92 19.13
C ASN A 56 -17.53 5.83 20.19
N ARG A 57 -17.80 4.58 19.82
CA ARG A 57 -18.02 3.49 20.79
C ARG A 57 -16.92 2.46 20.84
N TYR A 58 -16.25 2.19 19.72
CA TYR A 58 -15.31 1.07 19.60
C TYR A 58 -13.85 1.49 19.50
N THR A 59 -13.53 2.77 19.34
CA THR A 59 -12.15 3.25 19.20
C THR A 59 -11.25 2.78 20.35
N ASN A 60 -11.69 2.98 21.59
CA ASN A 60 -10.90 2.58 22.75
C ASN A 60 -10.75 1.07 22.83
N LEU A 61 -11.82 0.33 22.57
CA LEU A 61 -11.82 -1.12 22.64
C LEU A 61 -10.91 -1.75 21.52
N ILE A 62 -10.90 -1.16 20.33
CA ILE A 62 -9.97 -1.56 19.25
C ILE A 62 -8.52 -1.27 19.65
N LYS A 63 -8.24 -0.10 20.23
CA LYS A 63 -6.90 0.25 20.71
C LYS A 63 -6.45 -0.68 21.85
N ASP A 64 -7.34 -1.02 22.77
CA ASP A 64 -7.05 -1.96 23.83
C ASP A 64 -6.77 -3.36 23.29
N ALA A 65 -7.56 -3.83 22.31
CA ALA A 65 -7.30 -5.09 21.63
C ALA A 65 -5.90 -5.11 20.97
N MET A 66 -5.52 -4.04 20.28
CA MET A 66 -4.20 -3.94 19.64
C MET A 66 -3.07 -3.93 20.68
N ARG A 67 -3.26 -3.21 21.78
CA ARG A 67 -2.28 -3.18 22.88
C ARG A 67 -2.14 -4.54 23.58
N GLU A 68 -3.24 -5.21 23.91
CA GLU A 68 -3.21 -6.49 24.62
C GLU A 68 -2.75 -7.65 23.76
N LEU A 69 -3.23 -7.73 22.50
CA LEU A 69 -2.95 -8.87 21.63
C LEU A 69 -1.61 -8.75 20.91
N PHE A 70 -1.19 -7.53 20.57
CA PHE A 70 -0.04 -7.29 19.69
C PHE A 70 1.01 -6.35 20.27
N GLN A 71 0.77 -5.81 21.51
CA GLN A 71 1.66 -4.87 22.20
C GLN A 71 1.99 -3.62 21.35
N THR A 72 1.04 -3.17 20.54
CA THR A 72 1.20 -2.06 19.60
C THR A 72 0.16 -0.97 19.91
N GLU A 73 0.63 0.27 19.96
CA GLU A 73 -0.25 1.44 20.01
C GLU A 73 -0.49 1.97 18.61
N ILE A 74 -1.75 2.09 18.24
CA ILE A 74 -2.13 2.51 16.89
C ILE A 74 -3.04 3.74 16.90
N GLU A 75 -2.98 4.53 15.84
CA GLU A 75 -4.03 5.46 15.47
C GLU A 75 -5.12 4.72 14.69
N LEU A 76 -6.38 4.88 15.10
CA LEU A 76 -7.52 4.34 14.36
C LEU A 76 -8.08 5.42 13.43
N VAL A 77 -8.17 5.11 12.15
CA VAL A 77 -8.85 5.91 11.13
C VAL A 77 -9.97 5.06 10.54
N VAL A 78 -11.17 5.62 10.45
CA VAL A 78 -12.30 4.95 9.79
C VAL A 78 -12.78 5.83 8.65
N LEU A 79 -12.83 5.28 7.44
CA LEU A 79 -13.19 5.98 6.21
C LEU A 79 -14.55 5.47 5.70
N ASP A 80 -15.40 6.36 5.24
CA ASP A 80 -16.64 6.03 4.56
C ASP A 80 -16.47 6.01 3.02
N GLU A 81 -17.61 5.83 2.32
CA GLU A 81 -17.62 5.74 0.85
C GLU A 81 -17.14 7.03 0.16
N ASP A 82 -17.33 8.19 0.78
CA ASP A 82 -16.93 9.48 0.22
C ASP A 82 -15.43 9.76 0.43
N GLU A 83 -14.88 9.31 1.54
CA GLU A 83 -13.48 9.57 1.93
C GLU A 83 -12.50 8.52 1.37
N PHE A 84 -12.95 7.27 1.23
CA PHE A 84 -12.10 6.15 0.82
C PHE A 84 -11.42 6.35 -0.55
N PRO A 85 -12.07 6.90 -1.60
CA PRO A 85 -11.41 7.16 -2.87
C PRO A 85 -10.26 8.14 -2.74
N GLN A 86 -10.45 9.22 -1.97
CA GLN A 86 -9.41 10.22 -1.74
C GLN A 86 -8.25 9.65 -0.92
N TYR A 87 -8.56 8.84 0.09
CA TYR A 87 -7.56 8.14 0.88
C TYR A 87 -6.78 7.14 0.03
N SER A 88 -7.47 6.32 -0.75
CA SER A 88 -6.86 5.30 -1.60
C SER A 88 -5.96 5.91 -2.68
N LEU A 89 -6.31 7.07 -3.21
CA LEU A 89 -5.45 7.86 -4.10
C LEU A 89 -4.24 8.43 -3.35
N GLY A 90 -4.43 8.91 -2.12
CA GLY A 90 -3.37 9.42 -1.27
C GLY A 90 -2.45 8.33 -0.71
N SER A 91 -2.99 7.16 -0.35
CA SER A 91 -2.21 6.02 0.15
C SER A 91 -1.48 5.30 -0.98
N LYS A 92 -2.06 5.22 -2.18
CA LYS A 92 -1.34 4.79 -3.39
C LYS A 92 -0.17 5.74 -3.70
N ARG A 93 -0.31 7.05 -3.45
CA ARG A 93 0.80 8.00 -3.52
C ARG A 93 1.86 7.78 -2.44
N ARG A 94 1.50 7.23 -1.26
CA ARG A 94 2.44 6.89 -0.17
C ARG A 94 2.97 5.47 -0.25
N ALA A 95 2.21 4.54 -0.82
CA ALA A 95 2.67 3.21 -1.22
C ALA A 95 3.46 3.25 -2.55
N PHE A 96 3.90 4.42 -2.98
CA PHE A 96 5.04 4.48 -3.86
C PHE A 96 6.14 3.69 -3.16
N VAL A 97 6.36 2.49 -3.67
CA VAL A 97 7.54 1.72 -3.41
C VAL A 97 8.65 2.75 -3.33
N GLU A 98 9.31 2.90 -2.18
CA GLU A 98 10.58 3.60 -2.14
C GLU A 98 11.46 2.85 -3.11
N PHE A 99 11.42 3.26 -4.36
CA PHE A 99 12.30 2.72 -5.37
C PHE A 99 13.68 3.01 -4.85
N ASN A 100 14.43 1.95 -4.57
CA ASN A 100 15.78 2.12 -4.08
C ASN A 100 16.47 3.16 -4.97
N SER A 101 16.67 4.34 -4.42
CA SER A 101 17.19 5.53 -5.12
C SER A 101 18.60 5.30 -5.69
N GLN A 102 19.24 4.20 -5.30
CA GLN A 102 20.53 3.76 -5.85
C GLN A 102 20.41 3.13 -7.24
N TYR A 103 19.22 2.64 -7.63
CA TYR A 103 19.01 2.04 -8.94
C TYR A 103 18.59 3.12 -9.96
N THR A 104 19.58 3.77 -10.53
CA THR A 104 19.42 4.80 -11.56
C THR A 104 20.05 4.36 -12.87
N PHE A 105 19.77 5.06 -13.97
CA PHE A 105 20.48 4.84 -15.23
C PHE A 105 21.96 5.14 -15.11
N ASP A 106 22.34 6.12 -14.28
CA ASP A 106 23.73 6.54 -14.09
C ASP A 106 24.57 5.50 -13.33
N THR A 107 23.92 4.72 -12.44
CA THR A 107 24.59 3.65 -11.67
C THR A 107 24.51 2.29 -12.36
N PHE A 108 23.83 2.17 -13.50
CA PHE A 108 23.71 0.93 -14.24
C PHE A 108 24.97 0.65 -15.08
N VAL A 109 25.53 -0.54 -14.94
CA VAL A 109 26.71 -0.93 -15.72
C VAL A 109 26.28 -1.43 -17.11
N VAL A 110 26.56 -0.66 -18.13
CA VAL A 110 26.25 -1.01 -19.53
C VAL A 110 27.36 -1.86 -20.14
N GLY A 111 26.98 -3.03 -20.66
CA GLY A 111 27.86 -3.94 -21.40
C GLY A 111 27.27 -4.31 -22.76
N SER A 112 28.01 -5.06 -23.55
CA SER A 112 27.55 -5.47 -24.91
C SER A 112 26.26 -6.28 -24.90
N SER A 113 26.03 -7.08 -23.85
CA SER A 113 24.87 -7.97 -23.69
C SER A 113 23.60 -7.27 -23.23
N ASN A 114 23.68 -6.11 -22.56
CA ASN A 114 22.54 -5.41 -21.99
C ASN A 114 22.28 -4.02 -22.60
N LYS A 115 23.12 -3.58 -23.53
CA LYS A 115 23.03 -2.25 -24.17
C LYS A 115 21.67 -1.99 -24.81
N HIS A 116 21.08 -2.98 -25.47
CA HIS A 116 19.76 -2.83 -26.09
C HIS A 116 18.65 -2.66 -25.05
N ALA A 117 18.69 -3.45 -23.96
CA ALA A 117 17.74 -3.34 -22.87
C ALA A 117 17.86 -1.98 -22.18
N PHE A 118 19.09 -1.51 -21.96
CA PHE A 118 19.35 -0.18 -21.39
C PHE A 118 18.77 0.94 -22.29
N SER A 119 19.08 0.94 -23.59
CA SER A 119 18.59 1.97 -24.52
C SER A 119 17.06 1.97 -24.65
N ALA A 120 16.42 0.79 -24.65
CA ALA A 120 14.97 0.69 -24.66
C ALA A 120 14.35 1.21 -23.36
N ALA A 121 14.93 0.85 -22.21
CA ALA A 121 14.50 1.32 -20.90
C ALA A 121 14.62 2.85 -20.78
N GLU A 122 15.73 3.41 -21.24
CA GLU A 122 15.95 4.86 -21.28
C GLU A 122 14.94 5.57 -22.19
N ALA A 123 14.67 5.02 -23.39
CA ALA A 123 13.69 5.58 -24.31
C ALA A 123 12.26 5.60 -23.73
N VAL A 124 11.88 4.57 -22.98
CA VAL A 124 10.60 4.50 -22.27
C VAL A 124 10.55 5.53 -21.15
N ALA A 125 11.58 5.62 -20.32
CA ALA A 125 11.66 6.56 -19.21
C ALA A 125 11.67 8.03 -19.67
N GLU A 126 12.20 8.28 -20.87
CA GLU A 126 12.22 9.59 -21.50
C GLU A 126 10.97 9.88 -22.36
N GLU A 127 10.00 8.95 -22.39
CA GLU A 127 8.76 9.06 -23.19
C GLU A 127 9.02 9.35 -24.70
N ARG A 128 10.21 8.98 -25.18
CA ARG A 128 10.64 9.30 -26.54
C ARG A 128 9.93 8.51 -27.63
N THR A 129 9.29 7.39 -27.26
CA THR A 129 8.65 6.51 -28.26
C THR A 129 7.59 5.60 -27.64
N ALA A 130 6.48 5.45 -28.37
CA ALA A 130 5.47 4.43 -28.09
C ALA A 130 5.88 3.02 -28.56
N ALA A 131 7.02 2.88 -29.27
CA ALA A 131 7.45 1.61 -29.87
C ALA A 131 7.77 0.51 -28.85
N TYR A 132 8.04 0.89 -27.60
CA TYR A 132 8.32 -0.05 -26.49
C TYR A 132 7.17 -0.12 -25.47
N ASN A 133 5.95 0.04 -25.87
CA ASN A 133 4.78 -0.10 -25.00
C ASN A 133 3.89 -1.26 -25.49
N PRO A 134 3.90 -2.43 -24.81
CA PRO A 134 4.61 -2.73 -23.54
C PRO A 134 6.11 -3.02 -23.72
N LEU A 135 6.95 -2.58 -22.77
CA LEU A 135 8.34 -3.00 -22.66
C LEU A 135 8.45 -4.29 -21.85
N PHE A 136 9.03 -5.32 -22.46
CA PHE A 136 9.25 -6.60 -21.81
C PHE A 136 10.75 -6.91 -21.72
N ILE A 137 11.31 -6.94 -20.49
CA ILE A 137 12.72 -7.22 -20.22
C ILE A 137 12.86 -8.64 -19.68
N TYR A 138 13.58 -9.49 -20.38
CA TYR A 138 13.83 -10.88 -19.99
C TYR A 138 15.32 -11.21 -20.01
N GLY A 139 15.71 -12.30 -19.36
CA GLY A 139 17.09 -12.76 -19.27
C GLY A 139 17.37 -13.52 -17.98
N GLN A 140 18.59 -14.06 -17.85
CA GLN A 140 19.04 -14.80 -16.66
C GLN A 140 19.03 -13.93 -15.40
N SER A 141 19.04 -14.57 -14.22
CA SER A 141 19.15 -13.87 -12.94
C SER A 141 20.46 -13.12 -12.84
N GLY A 142 20.49 -11.99 -12.13
CA GLY A 142 21.70 -11.19 -11.90
C GLY A 142 22.09 -10.22 -13.03
N LEU A 143 21.37 -10.18 -14.15
CA LEU A 143 21.71 -9.31 -15.30
C LEU A 143 21.18 -7.87 -15.19
N GLY A 144 20.70 -7.44 -14.03
CA GLY A 144 20.27 -6.06 -13.80
C GLY A 144 18.85 -5.73 -14.28
N LYS A 145 17.98 -6.73 -14.54
CA LYS A 145 16.57 -6.48 -14.95
C LYS A 145 15.82 -5.61 -13.93
N THR A 146 15.91 -5.97 -12.67
CA THR A 146 15.29 -5.22 -11.57
C THR A 146 15.87 -3.81 -11.46
N HIS A 147 17.18 -3.64 -11.66
CA HIS A 147 17.82 -2.34 -11.69
C HIS A 147 17.20 -1.45 -12.78
N LEU A 148 17.06 -1.97 -14.01
CA LEU A 148 16.46 -1.21 -15.12
C LEU A 148 15.00 -0.83 -14.84
N LEU A 149 14.19 -1.72 -14.23
CA LEU A 149 12.83 -1.41 -13.85
C LEU A 149 12.75 -0.26 -12.83
N TYR A 150 13.61 -0.30 -11.81
CA TYR A 150 13.71 0.79 -10.84
C TYR A 150 14.26 2.07 -11.45
N ALA A 151 15.22 2.00 -12.37
CA ALA A 151 15.76 3.16 -13.05
C ALA A 151 14.69 3.88 -13.90
N ILE A 152 13.85 3.12 -14.62
CA ILE A 152 12.68 3.66 -15.34
C ILE A 152 11.75 4.37 -14.37
N ALA A 153 11.33 3.69 -13.30
CA ALA A 153 10.39 4.23 -12.33
C ALA A 153 10.94 5.50 -11.65
N ASN A 154 12.20 5.48 -11.19
CA ASN A 154 12.85 6.65 -10.61
C ASN A 154 12.91 7.84 -11.59
N ARG A 155 13.20 7.59 -12.85
CA ARG A 155 13.28 8.64 -13.88
C ARG A 155 11.89 9.22 -14.21
N ILE A 156 10.87 8.37 -14.34
CA ILE A 156 9.49 8.82 -14.57
C ILE A 156 8.98 9.62 -13.37
N GLN A 157 9.23 9.15 -12.16
CA GLN A 157 8.82 9.86 -10.94
C GLN A 157 9.50 11.24 -10.79
N GLN A 158 10.76 11.37 -11.19
CA GLN A 158 11.46 12.65 -11.20
C GLN A 158 10.83 13.64 -12.17
N LYS A 159 10.36 13.16 -13.33
CA LYS A 159 9.73 14.00 -14.37
C LYS A 159 8.27 14.32 -14.08
N HIS A 160 7.58 13.37 -13.51
CA HIS A 160 6.14 13.43 -13.25
C HIS A 160 5.86 13.05 -11.79
N PRO A 161 6.12 13.95 -10.83
CA PRO A 161 5.88 13.68 -9.40
C PRO A 161 4.42 13.32 -9.10
N ASP A 162 3.50 13.66 -9.99
CA ASP A 162 2.05 13.43 -9.86
C ASP A 162 1.58 12.12 -10.51
N TYR A 163 2.46 11.38 -11.22
CA TYR A 163 2.10 10.08 -11.77
C TYR A 163 2.00 9.01 -10.68
N ASN A 164 0.93 8.22 -10.75
CA ASN A 164 0.66 7.05 -9.91
C ASN A 164 1.04 5.76 -10.63
#